data_0592a35ff36911884abe42961082828e
#
_entry.id   0592a35ff36911884abe42961082828e
#
_cell.length_a   1.000
_cell.length_b   1.000
_cell.length_c   1.000
_cell.angle_alpha   90.00
_cell.angle_beta   90.00
_cell.angle_gamma   90.00
#
_symmetry.space_group_name_H-M   'P 1'
#
loop_
_entity.id
_entity.type
_entity.pdbx_description
1 polymer ?
#
loop_
_entity_poly.entity_id
_entity_poly.type
_entity_poly.pdbx_seq_one_letter_code
_entity_poly.pdbx_strand_id
1 'polypeptide(L)'
;AIMRIDVEEMKKNTWGMVVVDEAQNIKNPDTAQTLAIKSLKSDIKIAMTGTPVENRLTELWSIFDFINKGYLGSLKEFQKSYAVPIERFKEKSRASKLKLSDSPFVLRRLKTDKHVISDLPDKMVMNDYCYLAKSQAILYEKTLNEMMEKISGFTGVNRRGNIFKLITALKQICNHPYQFL
;
A
#
# COMPACT_ATOMS: atom_id res chain seq x y z
N ALA A 1 -14.19 8.60 -2.11
CA ALA A 1 -15.49 8.58 -2.80
C ALA A 1 -15.76 9.93 -3.47
N ILE A 2 -15.67 11.05 -2.78
CA ILE A 2 -15.93 12.42 -3.27
C ILE A 2 -15.15 12.73 -4.55
N MET A 3 -13.84 12.51 -4.58
CA MET A 3 -13.01 12.77 -5.77
C MET A 3 -13.47 12.04 -7.05
N ARG A 4 -14.15 10.91 -6.94
CA ARG A 4 -14.69 10.21 -8.12
C ARG A 4 -15.96 10.82 -8.66
N ILE A 5 -16.72 11.50 -7.80
CA ILE A 5 -18.01 12.11 -8.12
C ILE A 5 -17.78 13.52 -8.65
N ASP A 6 -16.93 14.30 -7.99
CA ASP A 6 -16.78 15.75 -8.23
C ASP A 6 -15.59 16.09 -9.14
N VAL A 7 -14.86 15.08 -9.66
CA VAL A 7 -13.65 15.30 -10.45
C VAL A 7 -13.87 16.21 -11.66
N GLU A 8 -15.02 16.10 -12.33
CA GLU A 8 -15.32 16.93 -13.52
C GLU A 8 -15.52 18.41 -13.16
N GLU A 9 -16.11 18.69 -12.00
CA GLU A 9 -16.18 20.07 -11.50
C GLU A 9 -14.81 20.60 -11.09
N MET A 10 -14.02 19.77 -10.39
CA MET A 10 -12.67 20.13 -9.95
C MET A 10 -11.72 20.41 -11.12
N LYS A 11 -11.86 19.72 -12.25
CA LYS A 11 -11.06 19.92 -13.46
C LYS A 11 -11.31 21.25 -14.16
N LYS A 12 -12.46 21.88 -13.93
CA LYS A 12 -12.78 23.19 -14.53
C LYS A 12 -11.88 24.31 -14.01
N ASN A 13 -11.28 24.08 -12.83
CA ASN A 13 -10.41 25.05 -12.19
C ASN A 13 -8.93 24.65 -12.34
N THR A 14 -8.06 25.66 -12.37
CA THR A 14 -6.63 25.48 -12.14
C THR A 14 -6.33 25.87 -10.70
N TRP A 15 -5.71 24.96 -9.97
CA TRP A 15 -5.43 25.11 -8.54
C TRP A 15 -4.02 25.64 -8.34
N GLY A 16 -3.80 26.58 -7.42
CA GLY A 16 -2.45 26.99 -7.05
C GLY A 16 -1.67 25.84 -6.42
N MET A 17 -2.36 25.02 -5.62
CA MET A 17 -1.75 23.85 -4.97
C MET A 17 -2.77 22.72 -4.81
N VAL A 18 -2.33 21.47 -5.04
CA VAL A 18 -3.07 20.24 -4.71
C VAL A 18 -2.25 19.42 -3.73
N VAL A 19 -2.80 19.18 -2.55
CA VAL A 19 -2.19 18.34 -1.51
C VAL A 19 -2.99 17.05 -1.37
N VAL A 20 -2.32 15.92 -1.47
CA VAL A 20 -2.92 14.58 -1.25
C VAL A 20 -2.38 14.03 0.06
N ASP A 21 -3.26 13.90 1.04
CA ASP A 21 -2.95 13.16 2.27
C ASP A 21 -3.21 11.67 2.08
N GLU A 22 -2.48 10.83 2.82
CA GLU A 22 -2.50 9.37 2.69
C GLU A 22 -2.30 8.94 1.21
N ALA A 23 -1.22 9.46 0.60
CA ALA A 23 -0.95 9.30 -0.83
C ALA A 23 -0.75 7.84 -1.27
N GLN A 24 -0.62 6.88 -0.34
CA GLN A 24 -0.70 5.46 -0.67
C GLN A 24 -2.05 5.07 -1.30
N ASN A 25 -3.10 5.89 -1.16
CA ASN A 25 -4.37 5.67 -1.84
C ASN A 25 -4.30 5.88 -3.37
N ILE A 26 -3.24 6.56 -3.86
CA ILE A 26 -2.96 6.76 -5.30
C ILE A 26 -1.76 5.94 -5.79
N LYS A 27 -1.32 4.95 -5.04
CA LYS A 27 -0.19 4.07 -5.38
C LYS A 27 -0.43 3.18 -6.59
N ASN A 28 -1.68 2.84 -6.88
CA ASN A 28 -2.03 2.06 -8.07
C ASN A 28 -2.38 3.02 -9.23
N PRO A 29 -1.55 3.09 -10.29
CA PRO A 29 -1.73 4.04 -11.38
C PRO A 29 -3.02 3.86 -12.16
N ASP A 30 -3.61 2.64 -12.18
CA ASP A 30 -4.72 2.27 -13.03
C ASP A 30 -6.09 2.47 -12.38
N THR A 31 -6.15 2.85 -11.10
CA THR A 31 -7.43 3.07 -10.43
C THR A 31 -8.09 4.38 -10.86
N ALA A 32 -9.42 4.36 -10.96
CA ALA A 32 -10.21 5.56 -11.28
C ALA A 32 -9.91 6.74 -10.34
N GLN A 33 -9.66 6.46 -9.06
CA GLN A 33 -9.28 7.47 -8.08
C GLN A 33 -7.93 8.12 -8.40
N THR A 34 -6.91 7.32 -8.73
CA THR A 34 -5.58 7.80 -9.10
C THR A 34 -5.64 8.65 -10.37
N LEU A 35 -6.35 8.16 -11.38
CA LEU A 35 -6.53 8.89 -12.64
C LEU A 35 -7.27 10.22 -12.42
N ALA A 36 -8.30 10.23 -11.58
CA ALA A 36 -9.04 11.45 -11.23
C ALA A 36 -8.12 12.50 -10.59
N ILE A 37 -7.34 12.11 -9.56
CA ILE A 37 -6.44 13.03 -8.87
C ILE A 37 -5.33 13.52 -9.79
N LYS A 38 -4.72 12.64 -10.59
CA LYS A 38 -3.66 13.02 -11.55
C LYS A 38 -4.15 13.96 -12.64
N SER A 39 -5.44 13.94 -12.97
CA SER A 39 -6.04 14.81 -13.98
C SER A 39 -6.25 16.26 -13.52
N LEU A 40 -6.13 16.55 -12.23
CA LEU A 40 -6.25 17.92 -11.70
C LEU A 40 -5.06 18.79 -12.14
N LYS A 41 -5.38 19.99 -12.62
CA LYS A 41 -4.38 21.01 -12.99
C LYS A 41 -4.00 21.81 -11.76
N SER A 42 -2.69 21.95 -11.50
CA SER A 42 -2.18 22.78 -10.41
C SER A 42 -0.72 23.15 -10.66
N ASP A 43 -0.30 24.28 -10.07
CA ASP A 43 1.08 24.75 -10.13
C ASP A 43 1.98 23.92 -9.22
N ILE A 44 1.48 23.56 -8.05
CA ILE A 44 2.22 22.79 -7.03
C ILE A 44 1.42 21.53 -6.67
N LYS A 45 2.12 20.40 -6.54
CA LYS A 45 1.55 19.13 -6.06
C LYS A 45 2.37 18.59 -4.91
N ILE A 46 1.69 18.23 -3.82
CA ILE A 46 2.30 17.65 -2.63
C ILE A 46 1.59 16.32 -2.31
N ALA A 47 2.37 15.29 -2.03
CA ALA A 47 1.87 14.01 -1.56
C ALA A 47 2.40 13.74 -0.14
N MET A 48 1.51 13.51 0.81
CA MET A 48 1.86 13.15 2.18
C MET A 48 1.54 11.68 2.42
N THR A 49 2.50 10.91 2.95
CA THR A 49 2.30 9.50 3.26
C THR A 49 3.30 9.01 4.30
N GLY A 50 2.85 8.15 5.20
CA GLY A 50 3.74 7.43 6.13
C GLY A 50 4.45 6.23 5.47
N THR A 51 3.93 5.71 4.36
CA THR A 51 4.39 4.49 3.67
C THR A 51 4.41 4.67 2.16
N PRO A 52 5.41 5.36 1.59
CA PRO A 52 5.46 5.63 0.15
C PRO A 52 5.63 4.36 -0.71
N VAL A 53 6.20 3.31 -0.14
CA VAL A 53 6.35 1.99 -0.76
C VAL A 53 5.96 0.92 0.25
N GLU A 54 4.94 0.14 -0.04
CA GLU A 54 4.53 -0.98 0.79
C GLU A 54 4.94 -2.33 0.18
N ASN A 55 4.60 -2.53 -1.09
CA ASN A 55 4.77 -3.82 -1.73
C ASN A 55 5.63 -3.78 -3.00
N ARG A 56 5.54 -2.70 -3.79
CA ARG A 56 6.19 -2.57 -5.10
C ARG A 56 6.73 -1.17 -5.34
N LEU A 57 7.86 -1.08 -6.02
CA LEU A 57 8.43 0.21 -6.43
C LEU A 57 7.55 0.99 -7.41
N THR A 58 6.66 0.31 -8.14
CA THR A 58 5.67 0.97 -8.98
C THR A 58 4.69 1.84 -8.19
N GLU A 59 4.52 1.60 -6.89
CA GLU A 59 3.76 2.46 -5.98
C GLU A 59 4.43 3.82 -5.82
N LEU A 60 5.75 3.84 -5.63
CA LEU A 60 6.57 5.06 -5.61
C LEU A 60 6.45 5.81 -6.94
N TRP A 61 6.60 5.11 -8.06
CA TRP A 61 6.43 5.70 -9.38
C TRP A 61 5.08 6.42 -9.52
N SER A 62 4.00 5.80 -9.07
CA SER A 62 2.67 6.41 -9.17
C SER A 62 2.53 7.71 -8.39
N ILE A 63 3.13 7.77 -7.19
CA ILE A 63 3.16 8.98 -6.37
C ILE A 63 4.02 10.06 -7.05
N PHE A 64 5.20 9.70 -7.56
CA PHE A 64 6.08 10.63 -8.28
C PHE A 64 5.45 11.14 -9.58
N ASP A 65 4.73 10.31 -10.31
CA ASP A 65 4.01 10.73 -11.52
C ASP A 65 2.85 11.70 -11.20
N PHE A 66 2.33 11.68 -9.97
CA PHE A 66 1.39 12.71 -9.51
C PHE A 66 2.11 14.03 -9.21
N ILE A 67 3.21 14.02 -8.44
CA ILE A 67 3.89 15.26 -8.01
C ILE A 67 4.73 15.87 -9.14
N ASN A 68 5.47 15.06 -9.88
CA ASN A 68 6.38 15.46 -10.95
C ASN A 68 6.18 14.56 -12.17
N LYS A 69 5.14 14.79 -12.95
CA LYS A 69 4.77 13.98 -14.09
C LYS A 69 5.94 13.80 -15.07
N GLY A 70 6.26 12.55 -15.37
CA GLY A 70 7.33 12.18 -16.32
C GLY A 70 8.74 12.19 -15.75
N TYR A 71 8.98 12.64 -14.52
CA TYR A 71 10.30 12.70 -13.89
C TYR A 71 11.00 11.33 -13.85
N LEU A 72 10.28 10.28 -13.51
CA LEU A 72 10.81 8.90 -13.49
C LEU A 72 10.59 8.14 -14.81
N GLY A 73 10.26 8.84 -15.89
CA GLY A 73 9.92 8.24 -17.19
C GLY A 73 8.55 7.55 -17.20
N SER A 74 8.27 6.80 -18.25
CA SER A 74 7.05 5.99 -18.34
C SER A 74 7.08 4.82 -17.34
N LEU A 75 5.90 4.31 -16.97
CA LEU A 75 5.80 3.14 -16.08
C LEU A 75 6.60 1.94 -16.61
N LYS A 76 6.57 1.69 -17.92
CA LYS A 76 7.31 0.59 -18.56
C LYS A 76 8.82 0.77 -18.44
N GLU A 77 9.31 1.97 -18.67
CA GLU A 77 10.74 2.31 -18.52
C GLU A 77 11.19 2.19 -17.06
N PHE A 78 10.40 2.71 -16.13
CA PHE A 78 10.68 2.60 -14.70
C PHE A 78 10.71 1.14 -14.23
N GLN A 79 9.76 0.32 -14.68
CA GLN A 79 9.74 -1.11 -14.38
C GLN A 79 11.01 -1.81 -14.88
N LYS A 80 11.43 -1.53 -16.12
CA LYS A 80 12.63 -2.13 -16.73
C LYS A 80 13.91 -1.65 -16.06
N SER A 81 14.01 -0.36 -15.76
CA SER A 81 15.25 0.28 -15.28
C SER A 81 15.45 0.16 -13.77
N TYR A 82 14.38 0.12 -12.99
CA TYR A 82 14.43 0.16 -11.53
C TYR A 82 13.65 -0.96 -10.85
N ALA A 83 12.34 -1.12 -11.11
CA ALA A 83 11.52 -2.02 -10.32
C ALA A 83 11.97 -3.49 -10.45
N VAL A 84 12.11 -4.02 -11.66
CA VAL A 84 12.54 -5.40 -11.88
C VAL A 84 13.96 -5.66 -11.39
N PRO A 85 14.98 -4.83 -11.72
CA PRO A 85 16.34 -5.01 -11.21
C PRO A 85 16.43 -5.00 -9.68
N ILE A 86 15.72 -4.09 -9.03
CA ILE A 86 15.77 -3.95 -7.57
C ILE A 86 14.96 -5.05 -6.87
N GLU A 87 13.72 -5.30 -7.30
CA GLU A 87 12.83 -6.23 -6.61
C GLU A 87 13.23 -7.70 -6.82
N ARG A 88 13.55 -8.08 -8.07
CA ARG A 88 13.87 -9.47 -8.42
C ARG A 88 15.34 -9.80 -8.26
N PHE A 89 16.23 -8.90 -8.74
CA PHE A 89 17.67 -9.16 -8.78
C PHE A 89 18.46 -8.52 -7.65
N LYS A 90 17.76 -7.73 -6.76
CA LYS A 90 18.36 -7.08 -5.59
C LYS A 90 19.56 -6.18 -5.93
N GLU A 91 19.54 -5.53 -7.10
CA GLU A 91 20.60 -4.64 -7.58
C GLU A 91 20.74 -3.38 -6.72
N LYS A 92 21.73 -3.38 -5.83
CA LYS A 92 22.00 -2.26 -4.90
C LYS A 92 22.37 -0.96 -5.64
N SER A 93 23.10 -1.06 -6.75
CA SER A 93 23.51 0.11 -7.56
C SER A 93 22.27 0.86 -8.12
N ARG A 94 21.28 0.13 -8.61
CA ARG A 94 20.02 0.71 -9.09
C ARG A 94 19.21 1.33 -7.94
N ALA A 95 19.14 0.67 -6.80
CA ALA A 95 18.49 1.19 -5.63
C ALA A 95 19.11 2.50 -5.14
N SER A 96 20.45 2.58 -5.11
CA SER A 96 21.19 3.80 -4.75
C SER A 96 20.96 4.95 -5.73
N LYS A 97 20.95 4.65 -7.04
CA LYS A 97 20.64 5.65 -8.08
C LYS A 97 19.21 6.19 -7.93
N LEU A 98 18.22 5.32 -7.74
CA LEU A 98 16.84 5.74 -7.52
C LEU A 98 16.74 6.63 -6.29
N LYS A 99 17.30 6.19 -5.15
CA LYS A 99 17.32 6.97 -3.92
C LYS A 99 17.95 8.36 -4.08
N LEU A 100 19.04 8.45 -4.85
CA LEU A 100 19.71 9.74 -5.13
C LEU A 100 18.80 10.66 -5.97
N SER A 101 18.11 10.09 -6.97
CA SER A 101 17.17 10.85 -7.81
C SER A 101 15.97 11.36 -7.01
N ASP A 102 15.42 10.54 -6.10
CA ASP A 102 14.21 10.86 -5.36
C ASP A 102 14.48 11.82 -4.19
N SER A 103 15.69 11.79 -3.61
CA SER A 103 16.02 12.51 -2.38
C SER A 103 15.73 14.02 -2.39
N PRO A 104 15.88 14.77 -3.49
CA PRO A 104 15.54 16.20 -3.51
C PRO A 104 14.05 16.51 -3.34
N PHE A 105 13.19 15.52 -3.62
CA PHE A 105 11.73 15.67 -3.58
C PHE A 105 11.09 15.03 -2.36
N VAL A 106 11.87 14.34 -1.51
CA VAL A 106 11.35 13.59 -0.36
C VAL A 106 11.82 14.19 0.94
N LEU A 107 10.87 14.72 1.71
CA LEU A 107 11.12 15.14 3.08
C LEU A 107 10.65 14.05 4.04
N ARG A 108 11.58 13.31 4.63
CA ARG A 108 11.27 12.27 5.61
C ARG A 108 11.65 12.72 7.03
N ARG A 109 10.64 12.79 7.89
CA ARG A 109 10.79 13.06 9.31
C ARG A 109 10.42 11.83 10.12
N LEU A 110 11.28 11.42 11.04
CA LEU A 110 11.03 10.27 11.92
C LEU A 110 10.43 10.75 13.23
N LYS A 111 9.44 10.04 13.74
CA LYS A 111 8.86 10.31 15.08
C LYS A 111 9.85 10.13 16.23
N THR A 112 10.94 9.40 15.99
CA THR A 112 12.04 9.19 16.94
C THR A 112 13.06 10.33 16.95
N ASP A 113 12.97 11.26 16.00
CA ASP A 113 13.85 12.42 15.96
C ASP A 113 13.35 13.52 16.91
N LYS A 114 14.00 13.63 18.05
CA LYS A 114 13.65 14.60 19.11
C LYS A 114 13.83 16.07 18.67
N HIS A 115 14.60 16.34 17.61
CA HIS A 115 14.68 17.68 17.02
C HIS A 115 13.42 18.06 16.25
N VAL A 116 12.66 17.07 15.78
CA VAL A 116 11.39 17.29 15.05
C VAL A 116 10.21 17.34 16.00
N ILE A 117 10.16 16.44 16.98
CA ILE A 117 9.09 16.34 17.99
C ILE A 117 9.72 15.97 19.33
N SER A 118 9.73 16.92 20.26
CA SER A 118 10.36 16.76 21.56
C SER A 118 9.47 16.12 22.63
N ASP A 119 8.15 16.19 22.46
CA ASP A 119 7.13 15.84 23.44
C ASP A 119 6.52 14.43 23.25
N LEU A 120 6.94 13.68 22.24
CA LEU A 120 6.51 12.29 22.08
C LEU A 120 7.25 11.38 23.08
N PRO A 121 6.52 10.57 23.85
CA PRO A 121 7.12 9.54 24.67
C PRO A 121 7.81 8.46 23.83
N ASP A 122 8.75 7.76 24.45
CA ASP A 122 9.42 6.63 23.78
C ASP A 122 8.41 5.52 23.47
N LYS A 123 8.55 4.92 22.29
CA LYS A 123 7.68 3.83 21.86
C LYS A 123 7.98 2.57 22.68
N MET A 124 7.03 2.15 23.52
CA MET A 124 7.06 0.84 24.14
C MET A 124 6.23 -0.15 23.32
N VAL A 125 6.77 -1.33 23.06
CA VAL A 125 6.09 -2.43 22.38
C VAL A 125 6.00 -3.61 23.35
N MET A 126 4.76 -3.98 23.71
CA MET A 126 4.49 -5.18 24.49
C MET A 126 3.72 -6.16 23.63
N ASN A 127 4.16 -7.42 23.64
CA ASN A 127 3.43 -8.50 22.99
C ASN A 127 2.54 -9.16 24.04
N ASP A 128 1.23 -9.17 23.77
CA ASP A 128 0.26 -9.89 24.58
C ASP A 128 -0.29 -11.09 23.80
N TYR A 129 -0.39 -12.25 24.42
CA TYR A 129 -0.79 -13.50 23.80
C TYR A 129 -2.11 -13.97 24.37
N CYS A 130 -3.13 -14.02 23.50
CA CYS A 130 -4.45 -14.53 23.83
C CYS A 130 -4.66 -15.92 23.25
N TYR A 131 -5.20 -16.82 24.07
CA TYR A 131 -5.58 -18.16 23.64
C TYR A 131 -7.03 -18.17 23.14
N LEU A 132 -7.30 -19.00 22.14
CA LEU A 132 -8.67 -19.21 21.66
C LEU A 132 -9.51 -19.93 22.74
N ALA A 133 -10.78 -19.54 22.87
CA ALA A 133 -11.73 -20.31 23.66
C ALA A 133 -11.91 -21.72 23.04
N LYS A 134 -12.27 -22.72 23.85
CA LYS A 134 -12.41 -24.11 23.38
C LYS A 134 -13.31 -24.24 22.15
N SER A 135 -14.43 -23.56 22.12
CA SER A 135 -15.35 -23.53 20.97
C SER A 135 -14.74 -22.92 19.72
N GLN A 136 -13.92 -21.85 19.88
CA GLN A 136 -13.21 -21.24 18.77
C GLN A 136 -12.13 -22.17 18.23
N ALA A 137 -11.38 -22.85 19.10
CA ALA A 137 -10.32 -23.78 18.69
C ALA A 137 -10.90 -24.94 17.87
N ILE A 138 -12.02 -25.53 18.32
CA ILE A 138 -12.72 -26.61 17.59
C ILE A 138 -13.19 -26.11 16.21
N LEU A 139 -13.80 -24.93 16.15
CA LEU A 139 -14.27 -24.36 14.90
C LEU A 139 -13.10 -24.03 13.96
N TYR A 140 -11.99 -23.52 14.50
CA TYR A 140 -10.77 -23.21 13.75
C TYR A 140 -10.17 -24.48 13.11
N GLU A 141 -9.97 -25.55 13.89
CA GLU A 141 -9.41 -26.82 13.39
C GLU A 141 -10.33 -27.46 12.35
N LYS A 142 -11.63 -27.50 12.61
CA LYS A 142 -12.60 -28.03 11.65
C LYS A 142 -12.52 -27.26 10.31
N THR A 143 -12.59 -25.94 10.36
CA THR A 143 -12.54 -25.08 9.17
C THR A 143 -11.21 -25.23 8.43
N LEU A 144 -10.10 -25.29 9.17
CA LEU A 144 -8.76 -25.50 8.60
C LEU A 144 -8.69 -26.80 7.81
N ASN A 145 -9.09 -27.94 8.42
CA ASN A 145 -9.01 -29.24 7.81
C ASN A 145 -9.91 -29.35 6.56
N GLU A 146 -11.18 -28.96 6.66
CA GLU A 146 -12.12 -28.98 5.54
C GLU A 146 -11.66 -28.14 4.35
N MET A 147 -11.10 -26.96 4.62
CA MET A 147 -10.65 -26.08 3.54
C MET A 147 -9.30 -26.50 2.97
N MET A 148 -8.40 -27.06 3.78
CA MET A 148 -7.11 -27.59 3.29
C MET A 148 -7.30 -28.81 2.39
N GLU A 149 -8.23 -29.72 2.68
CA GLU A 149 -8.59 -30.81 1.79
C GLU A 149 -9.06 -30.30 0.43
N LYS A 150 -9.95 -29.29 0.41
CA LYS A 150 -10.42 -28.67 -0.82
C LYS A 150 -9.28 -27.98 -1.60
N ILE A 151 -8.38 -27.28 -0.90
CA ILE A 151 -7.25 -26.55 -1.51
C ILE A 151 -6.25 -27.52 -2.15
N SER A 152 -6.06 -28.71 -1.59
CA SER A 152 -5.14 -29.72 -2.14
C SER A 152 -5.50 -30.15 -3.57
N GLY A 153 -6.79 -30.14 -3.92
CA GLY A 153 -7.28 -30.45 -5.26
C GLY A 153 -7.21 -29.31 -6.29
N PHE A 154 -6.83 -28.08 -5.87
CA PHE A 154 -6.78 -26.93 -6.76
C PHE A 154 -5.35 -26.53 -7.14
N THR A 155 -5.21 -25.92 -8.34
CA THR A 155 -3.94 -25.37 -8.85
C THR A 155 -4.12 -23.92 -9.28
N GLY A 156 -3.01 -23.20 -9.48
CA GLY A 156 -3.00 -21.86 -10.09
C GLY A 156 -3.81 -20.80 -9.32
N VAL A 157 -4.63 -20.05 -10.03
CA VAL A 157 -5.42 -18.91 -9.49
C VAL A 157 -6.48 -19.38 -8.50
N ASN A 158 -7.12 -20.52 -8.77
CA ASN A 158 -8.16 -21.09 -7.90
C ASN A 158 -7.58 -21.48 -6.54
N ARG A 159 -6.38 -22.05 -6.51
CA ARG A 159 -5.69 -22.38 -5.25
C ARG A 159 -5.43 -21.12 -4.43
N ARG A 160 -4.91 -20.05 -5.06
CA ARG A 160 -4.65 -18.77 -4.37
C ARG A 160 -5.93 -18.17 -3.79
N GLY A 161 -7.03 -18.15 -4.57
CA GLY A 161 -8.31 -17.63 -4.10
C GLY A 161 -8.84 -18.39 -2.88
N ASN A 162 -8.73 -19.71 -2.86
CA ASN A 162 -9.16 -20.52 -1.72
C ASN A 162 -8.25 -20.35 -0.49
N ILE A 163 -6.94 -20.14 -0.67
CA ILE A 163 -6.03 -19.79 0.43
C ILE A 163 -6.46 -18.46 1.07
N PHE A 164 -6.78 -17.42 0.28
CA PHE A 164 -7.26 -16.15 0.83
C PHE A 164 -8.59 -16.30 1.58
N LYS A 165 -9.52 -17.11 1.06
CA LYS A 165 -10.78 -17.43 1.77
C LYS A 165 -10.49 -18.11 3.11
N LEU A 166 -9.59 -19.10 3.14
CA LEU A 166 -9.19 -19.77 4.37
C LEU A 166 -8.60 -18.78 5.40
N ILE A 167 -7.63 -17.97 5.00
CA ILE A 167 -7.01 -16.98 5.90
C ILE A 167 -8.07 -16.03 6.47
N THR A 168 -9.01 -15.58 5.64
CA THR A 168 -10.09 -14.68 6.06
C THR A 168 -11.02 -15.38 7.06
N ALA A 169 -11.45 -16.61 6.78
CA ALA A 169 -12.28 -17.41 7.65
C ALA A 169 -11.63 -17.63 9.02
N LEU A 170 -10.35 -18.03 9.04
CA LEU A 170 -9.60 -18.24 10.29
C LEU A 170 -9.46 -16.95 11.10
N LYS A 171 -9.19 -15.79 10.45
CA LYS A 171 -9.16 -14.50 11.13
C LYS A 171 -10.51 -14.13 11.74
N GLN A 172 -11.61 -14.37 11.02
CA GLN A 172 -12.96 -14.12 11.53
C GLN A 172 -13.25 -14.99 12.76
N ILE A 173 -12.91 -16.27 12.74
CA ILE A 173 -13.06 -17.19 13.88
C ILE A 173 -12.24 -16.70 15.08
N CYS A 174 -10.98 -16.25 14.85
CA CYS A 174 -10.12 -15.73 15.91
C CYS A 174 -10.71 -14.45 16.55
N ASN A 175 -11.32 -13.58 15.76
CA ASN A 175 -11.95 -12.38 16.29
C ASN A 175 -13.22 -12.72 17.08
N HIS A 176 -14.19 -13.34 16.44
CA HIS A 176 -15.42 -13.81 17.07
C HIS A 176 -16.12 -14.84 16.17
N PRO A 177 -16.58 -16.00 16.70
CA PRO A 177 -17.23 -17.05 15.89
C PRO A 177 -18.38 -16.57 15.02
N TYR A 178 -19.23 -15.66 15.50
CA TYR A 178 -20.35 -15.10 14.74
C TYR A 178 -19.95 -14.26 13.54
N GLN A 179 -18.68 -13.93 13.36
CA GLN A 179 -18.24 -13.28 12.12
C GLN A 179 -18.05 -14.28 10.97
N PHE A 180 -17.93 -15.56 11.31
CA PHE A 180 -17.74 -16.64 10.35
C PHE A 180 -19.04 -17.46 10.14
N LEU A 181 -19.84 -17.64 11.17
CA LEU A 181 -21.14 -18.35 11.11
C LEU A 181 -22.23 -17.45 10.54
#